data_76af69d61f362bcc33f271b53982d7f0
#
_entry.id   76af69d61f362bcc33f271b53982d7f0
#
_cell.length_a   1.000
_cell.length_b   1.000
_cell.length_c   1.000
_cell.angle_alpha   90.00
_cell.angle_beta   90.00
_cell.angle_gamma   90.00
#
_symmetry.space_group_name_H-M   'P 1'
#
loop_
_entity.id
_entity.type
_entity.pdbx_description
1 polymer ?
#
loop_
_entity_poly.entity_id
_entity_poly.type
_entity_poly.pdbx_seq_one_letter_code
_entity_poly.pdbx_strand_id
1 'polypeptide(L)'
;MEQLVLSIKFTATDQNKDQFKQILIDLFNTISNETNFVNAILHEGIGKPEEFLVYETWNDTVEHFINVQMKQPYAIAFEQKLVDMDIKREPAAYTAFANFGTALKAQAN
;
A
#
# COMPACT_ATOMS: atom_id res chain seq x y z
N MET A 1 6.01 -20.26 4.46
CA MET A 1 5.04 -19.48 3.68
C MET A 1 5.73 -18.26 3.11
N GLU A 2 5.50 -18.01 1.85
CA GLU A 2 6.14 -16.91 1.14
C GLU A 2 5.51 -15.57 1.53
N GLN A 3 6.33 -14.54 1.73
CA GLN A 3 5.84 -13.20 2.00
C GLN A 3 6.19 -12.27 0.85
N LEU A 4 5.18 -11.58 0.36
CA LEU A 4 5.31 -10.57 -0.68
C LEU A 4 5.37 -9.21 0.00
N VAL A 5 6.38 -8.42 -0.31
CA VAL A 5 6.51 -7.05 0.18
C VAL A 5 6.32 -6.12 -1.01
N LEU A 6 5.41 -5.16 -0.88
CA LEU A 6 5.17 -4.16 -1.90
C LEU A 6 5.62 -2.80 -1.38
N SER A 7 6.36 -2.08 -2.22
CA SER A 7 6.78 -0.71 -1.94
C SER A 7 6.21 0.15 -3.06
N ILE A 8 5.28 1.03 -2.73
CA ILE A 8 4.57 1.82 -3.72
C ILE A 8 4.70 3.30 -3.39
N LYS A 9 5.33 4.03 -4.29
CA LYS A 9 5.43 5.48 -4.17
C LYS A 9 4.30 6.12 -4.96
N PHE A 10 3.53 7.00 -4.30
CA PHE A 10 2.48 7.79 -4.93
C PHE A 10 2.88 9.24 -4.91
N THR A 11 2.61 9.95 -6.01
CA THR A 11 2.83 11.39 -6.07
C THR A 11 1.51 12.05 -6.41
N ALA A 12 0.99 12.83 -5.46
CA ALA A 12 -0.24 13.59 -5.61
C ALA A 12 0.07 15.00 -6.07
N THR A 13 -0.93 15.88 -6.07
CA THR A 13 -0.76 17.30 -6.36
C THR A 13 -0.97 18.10 -5.07
N ASP A 14 -0.56 19.35 -5.08
CA ASP A 14 -0.77 20.22 -3.92
C ASP A 14 -2.26 20.37 -3.59
N GLN A 15 -3.11 20.36 -4.61
CA GLN A 15 -4.55 20.52 -4.42
C GLN A 15 -5.22 19.29 -3.86
N ASN A 16 -4.73 18.09 -4.15
CA ASN A 16 -5.41 16.85 -3.77
C ASN A 16 -4.67 15.98 -2.77
N LYS A 17 -3.51 16.41 -2.29
CA LYS A 17 -2.70 15.59 -1.39
C LYS A 17 -3.43 15.18 -0.10
N ASP A 18 -4.18 16.11 0.49
CA ASP A 18 -4.88 15.80 1.74
C ASP A 18 -6.03 14.82 1.52
N GLN A 19 -6.76 14.99 0.42
CA GLN A 19 -7.81 14.07 0.03
C GLN A 19 -7.23 12.70 -0.26
N PHE A 20 -6.11 12.64 -0.97
CA PHE A 20 -5.48 11.36 -1.30
C PHE A 20 -4.97 10.65 -0.05
N LYS A 21 -4.43 11.39 0.90
CA LYS A 21 -4.00 10.84 2.19
C LYS A 21 -5.15 10.11 2.88
N GLN A 22 -6.33 10.73 2.90
CA GLN A 22 -7.50 10.10 3.50
C GLN A 22 -7.97 8.88 2.70
N ILE A 23 -7.88 8.94 1.38
CA ILE A 23 -8.23 7.81 0.51
C ILE A 23 -7.32 6.60 0.82
N LEU A 24 -6.02 6.84 1.05
CA LEU A 24 -5.10 5.76 1.42
C LEU A 24 -5.49 5.15 2.77
N ILE A 25 -5.80 5.96 3.75
CA ILE A 25 -6.21 5.48 5.07
C ILE A 25 -7.46 4.61 4.94
N ASP A 26 -8.46 5.08 4.22
CA ASP A 26 -9.71 4.35 4.02
C ASP A 26 -9.48 3.03 3.28
N LEU A 27 -8.61 3.05 2.27
CA LEU A 27 -8.27 1.85 1.51
C LEU A 27 -7.66 0.79 2.42
N PHE A 28 -6.70 1.17 3.25
CA PHE A 28 -6.02 0.20 4.12
C PHE A 28 -6.88 -0.24 5.30
N ASN A 29 -7.86 0.54 5.71
CA ASN A 29 -8.88 0.07 6.65
C ASN A 29 -9.65 -1.11 6.06
N THR A 30 -9.92 -1.08 4.76
CA THR A 30 -10.57 -2.19 4.06
C THR A 30 -9.63 -3.36 3.83
N ILE A 31 -8.42 -3.08 3.32
CA ILE A 31 -7.42 -4.09 3.02
C ILE A 31 -7.04 -4.90 4.27
N SER A 32 -6.97 -4.25 5.42
CA SER A 32 -6.54 -4.89 6.66
C SER A 32 -7.48 -6.02 7.11
N ASN A 33 -8.65 -6.14 6.49
CA ASN A 33 -9.58 -7.23 6.77
C ASN A 33 -9.32 -8.47 5.90
N GLU A 34 -8.43 -8.39 4.92
CA GLU A 34 -8.11 -9.54 4.07
C GLU A 34 -7.33 -10.59 4.84
N THR A 35 -7.64 -11.86 4.57
CA THR A 35 -7.09 -13.00 5.32
C THR A 35 -5.57 -13.09 5.23
N ASN A 36 -5.01 -12.82 4.07
CA ASN A 36 -3.58 -12.97 3.83
C ASN A 36 -2.79 -11.67 3.98
N PHE A 37 -3.43 -10.61 4.44
CA PHE A 37 -2.75 -9.34 4.72
C PHE A 37 -1.96 -9.45 6.03
N VAL A 38 -0.72 -8.96 6.03
CA VAL A 38 0.14 -8.98 7.23
C VAL A 38 0.16 -7.61 7.88
N ASN A 39 0.68 -6.61 7.20
CA ASN A 39 0.73 -5.24 7.71
C ASN A 39 0.97 -4.25 6.60
N ALA A 40 0.78 -2.97 6.92
CA ALA A 40 1.16 -1.88 6.04
C ALA A 40 1.59 -0.68 6.88
N ILE A 41 2.52 0.08 6.34
CA ILE A 41 2.93 1.35 6.91
C ILE A 41 2.80 2.39 5.81
N LEU A 42 2.08 3.47 6.12
CA LEU A 42 1.89 4.58 5.19
C LEU A 42 2.80 5.72 5.63
N HIS A 43 3.58 6.24 4.70
CA HIS A 43 4.56 7.29 4.97
C HIS A 43 4.25 8.53 4.16
N GLU A 44 4.66 9.66 4.69
CA GLU A 44 4.59 10.94 4.00
C GLU A 44 6.02 11.46 3.83
N GLY A 45 6.34 12.01 2.67
CA GLY A 45 7.70 12.48 2.41
C GLY A 45 8.09 13.65 3.29
N ILE A 46 9.30 13.61 3.85
CA ILE A 46 9.81 14.71 4.66
C ILE A 46 10.17 15.86 3.71
N GLY A 47 9.52 17.00 3.90
CA GLY A 47 9.70 18.14 3.01
C GLY A 47 9.08 17.97 1.64
N LYS A 48 8.29 16.91 1.44
CA LYS A 48 7.62 16.60 0.18
C LYS A 48 6.19 16.14 0.47
N PRO A 49 5.29 17.04 0.85
CA PRO A 49 3.95 16.67 1.32
C PRO A 49 3.07 16.02 0.26
N GLU A 50 3.48 16.07 -1.01
CA GLU A 50 2.75 15.43 -2.09
C GLU A 50 3.17 13.98 -2.34
N GLU A 51 4.26 13.52 -1.69
CA GLU A 51 4.75 12.17 -1.86
C GLU A 51 4.33 11.28 -0.72
N PHE A 52 3.86 10.08 -1.07
CA PHE A 52 3.46 9.06 -0.10
C PHE A 52 4.16 7.76 -0.46
N LEU A 53 4.64 7.04 0.55
CA LEU A 53 5.22 5.72 0.36
C LEU A 53 4.42 4.72 1.16
N VAL A 54 3.85 3.75 0.47
CA VAL A 54 3.15 2.63 1.09
C VAL A 54 4.10 1.45 1.13
N TYR A 55 4.22 0.84 2.29
CA TYR A 55 5.05 -0.34 2.48
C TYR A 55 4.15 -1.40 3.06
N GLU A 56 3.80 -2.44 2.26
CA GLU A 56 2.84 -3.45 2.70
C GLU A 56 3.38 -4.85 2.52
N THR A 57 2.99 -5.73 3.43
CA THR A 57 3.42 -7.12 3.45
C THR A 57 2.21 -8.02 3.41
N TRP A 58 2.28 -9.05 2.57
CA TRP A 58 1.23 -10.03 2.38
C TRP A 58 1.81 -11.44 2.48
N ASN A 59 1.05 -12.37 3.04
CA ASN A 59 1.32 -13.81 2.93
C ASN A 59 0.75 -14.27 1.58
N ASP A 60 1.51 -14.05 0.51
CA ASP A 60 0.99 -14.22 -0.84
C ASP A 60 2.13 -14.40 -1.84
N THR A 61 1.77 -14.74 -3.07
CA THR A 61 2.66 -14.72 -4.21
C THR A 61 2.30 -13.54 -5.11
N VAL A 62 3.23 -13.10 -5.95
CA VAL A 62 2.96 -12.02 -6.90
C VAL A 62 1.79 -12.41 -7.82
N GLU A 63 1.81 -13.65 -8.30
CA GLU A 63 0.77 -14.14 -9.22
C GLU A 63 -0.61 -14.10 -8.59
N HIS A 64 -0.75 -14.64 -7.38
CA HIS A 64 -2.03 -14.64 -6.69
C HIS A 64 -2.49 -13.22 -6.35
N PHE A 65 -1.57 -12.37 -5.91
CA PHE A 65 -1.88 -10.99 -5.59
C PHE A 65 -2.47 -10.27 -6.81
N ILE A 66 -1.82 -10.39 -7.96
CA ILE A 66 -2.29 -9.75 -9.19
C ILE A 66 -3.63 -10.33 -9.64
N ASN A 67 -3.78 -11.64 -9.57
CA ASN A 67 -4.97 -12.32 -10.11
C ASN A 67 -6.18 -12.24 -9.20
N VAL A 68 -5.98 -12.06 -7.90
CA VAL A 68 -7.07 -12.06 -6.93
C VAL A 68 -7.21 -10.72 -6.22
N GLN A 69 -6.15 -10.26 -5.53
CA GLN A 69 -6.27 -9.05 -4.70
C GLN A 69 -6.49 -7.79 -5.52
N MET A 70 -5.79 -7.66 -6.62
CA MET A 70 -5.92 -6.47 -7.46
C MET A 70 -7.24 -6.43 -8.23
N LYS A 71 -8.01 -7.52 -8.20
CA LYS A 71 -9.34 -7.59 -8.85
C LYS A 71 -10.48 -7.42 -7.89
N GLN A 72 -10.20 -7.19 -6.61
CA GLN A 72 -11.25 -6.90 -5.64
C GLN A 72 -11.92 -5.56 -5.97
N PRO A 73 -13.21 -5.41 -5.66
CA PRO A 73 -13.92 -4.16 -5.97
C PRO A 73 -13.24 -2.91 -5.42
N TYR A 74 -12.70 -2.98 -4.19
CA TYR A 74 -12.00 -1.83 -3.61
C TYR A 74 -10.72 -1.48 -4.38
N ALA A 75 -10.03 -2.49 -4.90
CA ALA A 75 -8.80 -2.26 -5.66
C ALA A 75 -9.10 -1.61 -7.01
N ILE A 76 -10.15 -2.07 -7.68
CA ILE A 76 -10.60 -1.49 -8.94
C ILE A 76 -11.04 -0.04 -8.74
N ALA A 77 -11.78 0.23 -7.66
CA ALA A 77 -12.22 1.57 -7.34
C ALA A 77 -11.05 2.50 -7.05
N PHE A 78 -10.02 1.99 -6.35
CA PHE A 78 -8.82 2.75 -6.06
C PHE A 78 -8.06 3.10 -7.34
N GLU A 79 -7.92 2.15 -8.26
CA GLU A 79 -7.26 2.40 -9.55
C GLU A 79 -7.95 3.54 -10.30
N GLN A 80 -9.28 3.56 -10.27
CA GLN A 80 -10.03 4.63 -10.93
C GLN A 80 -9.75 5.99 -10.29
N LYS A 81 -9.63 6.03 -8.96
CA LYS A 81 -9.32 7.28 -8.26
C LYS A 81 -7.93 7.80 -8.62
N LEU A 82 -6.95 6.89 -8.81
CA LEU A 82 -5.62 7.31 -9.25
C LEU A 82 -5.69 8.04 -10.59
N VAL A 83 -6.50 7.51 -11.52
CA VAL A 83 -6.68 8.13 -12.84
C VAL A 83 -7.39 9.48 -12.69
N ASP A 84 -8.51 9.50 -11.96
CA ASP A 84 -9.35 10.69 -11.82
C ASP A 84 -8.61 11.85 -11.15
N MET A 85 -7.69 11.54 -10.21
CA MET A 85 -6.95 12.53 -9.45
C MET A 85 -5.55 12.81 -10.02
N ASP A 86 -5.20 12.16 -11.13
CA ASP A 86 -3.89 12.29 -11.75
C ASP A 86 -2.75 11.95 -10.76
N ILE A 87 -2.92 10.88 -10.03
CA ILE A 87 -1.91 10.41 -9.08
C ILE A 87 -0.92 9.50 -9.81
N LYS A 88 0.35 9.78 -9.66
CA LYS A 88 1.41 8.93 -10.21
C LYS A 88 1.73 7.81 -9.23
N ARG A 89 2.02 6.63 -9.76
CA ARG A 89 2.33 5.46 -8.93
C ARG A 89 3.55 4.74 -9.47
N GLU A 90 4.48 4.42 -8.57
CA GLU A 90 5.69 3.67 -8.88
C GLU A 90 5.76 2.46 -7.95
N PRO A 91 5.23 1.30 -8.37
CA PRO A 91 5.24 0.10 -7.54
C PRO A 91 6.50 -0.73 -7.73
N ALA A 92 6.86 -1.48 -6.69
CA ALA A 92 7.94 -2.46 -6.74
C ALA A 92 7.60 -3.60 -5.80
N ALA A 93 7.99 -4.82 -6.17
CA ALA A 93 7.70 -6.02 -5.39
C ALA A 93 9.01 -6.66 -4.93
N TYR A 94 9.03 -7.14 -3.69
CA TYR A 94 10.21 -7.69 -3.05
C TYR A 94 9.83 -8.90 -2.20
N THR A 95 10.83 -9.74 -1.89
CA THR A 95 10.71 -10.74 -0.84
C THR A 95 11.63 -10.35 0.31
N ALA A 96 11.14 -10.46 1.54
CA ALA A 96 11.97 -10.20 2.72
C ALA A 96 12.92 -11.40 2.92
N PHE A 97 14.21 -11.12 3.21
CA PHE A 97 15.15 -12.19 3.49
C PHE A 97 15.77 -12.10 4.89
N ALA A 98 15.52 -11.03 5.62
CA ALA A 98 15.98 -10.86 7.00
C ALA A 98 15.18 -9.76 7.68
N ASN A 99 14.97 -9.90 8.98
CA ASN A 99 14.24 -8.92 9.78
C ASN A 99 15.07 -8.55 11.00
N PHE A 100 15.10 -7.26 11.30
CA PHE A 100 15.83 -6.73 12.47
C PHE A 100 14.92 -5.74 13.19
N GLY A 101 15.08 -5.67 14.51
CA GLY A 101 14.28 -4.77 15.32
C GLY A 101 12.95 -5.37 15.72
N THR A 102 12.12 -4.59 16.42
CA THR A 102 10.86 -5.08 16.99
C THR A 102 9.62 -4.30 16.56
N ALA A 103 9.79 -3.20 15.83
CA ALA A 103 8.66 -2.30 15.49
C ALA A 103 7.53 -3.02 14.79
N LEU A 104 7.84 -3.86 13.79
CA LEU A 104 6.81 -4.56 13.03
C LEU A 104 6.11 -5.63 13.86
N LYS A 105 6.83 -6.25 14.80
CA LYS A 105 6.23 -7.25 15.69
C LYS A 105 5.22 -6.61 16.63
N ALA A 106 5.53 -5.43 17.13
CA ALA A 106 4.61 -4.70 18.02
C ALA A 106 3.32 -4.36 17.30
N GLN A 107 3.38 -4.05 16.02
CA GLN A 107 2.22 -3.72 15.22
C GLN A 107 1.40 -4.94 14.86
N ALA A 108 2.00 -6.09 14.80
CA ALA A 108 1.32 -7.34 14.41
C ALA A 108 0.42 -7.90 15.52
N ASN A 109 0.50 -7.37 16.69
CA ASN A 109 -0.30 -7.85 17.82
C ASN A 109 -1.75 -7.33 17.79
#